data_25b35755f93262080763cd8f86bd9772
#
_entry.id   25b35755f93262080763cd8f86bd9772
#
_cell.length_a   1.000
_cell.length_b   1.000
_cell.length_c   1.000
_cell.angle_alpha   90.00
_cell.angle_beta   90.00
_cell.angle_gamma   90.00
#
_symmetry.space_group_name_H-M   'P 1'
#
loop_
_entity.id
_entity.type
_entity.pdbx_description
1 polymer ?
#
loop_
_entity_poly.entity_id
_entity_poly.type
_entity_poly.pdbx_seq_one_letter_code
_entity_poly.pdbx_strand_id
1 'polypeptide(L)'
;MTLTLNVNDRLEKHFAGFAGQLSDLRDRYKTEHYIEIDPFVPEDLQAAAHTELEALFAANARRRDLIVAQSGNTPRRYSNIDRDAIHQDGGIIPAIYRAPALYELLESIVGERVLPVPYTPEEYIASRLHEPNDVHGWHWDDYTWAIVWVFKMPPAEHGGSLEYIKDAPWDRENPQPEKLVAQGPVWTRHPGVGAAYLLKADTALHRVKPLSVADERMIVCYSFATEADLQRPVDHSSMAALYPESHARHED
;
A
#
# COMPACT_ATOMS: atom_id res chain seq x y z
N MET A 1 8.86 -32.89 -0.32
CA MET A 1 7.94 -32.60 -1.43
C MET A 1 7.23 -31.30 -1.10
N THR A 2 7.84 -30.19 -1.48
CA THR A 2 7.31 -28.84 -1.21
C THR A 2 6.12 -28.64 -2.15
N LEU A 3 4.92 -28.64 -1.59
CA LEU A 3 3.72 -28.19 -2.29
C LEU A 3 3.96 -26.71 -2.63
N THR A 4 4.34 -26.43 -3.86
CA THR A 4 4.28 -25.08 -4.41
C THR A 4 2.80 -24.74 -4.41
N LEU A 5 2.35 -24.04 -3.38
CA LEU A 5 1.00 -23.48 -3.32
C LEU A 5 0.80 -22.70 -4.61
N ASN A 6 -0.11 -23.14 -5.49
CA ASN A 6 -0.50 -22.32 -6.63
C ASN A 6 -1.31 -21.14 -6.07
N VAL A 7 -0.60 -20.06 -5.79
CA VAL A 7 -1.18 -18.85 -5.18
C VAL A 7 -2.32 -18.32 -6.03
N ASN A 8 -2.16 -18.32 -7.37
CA ASN A 8 -3.20 -17.81 -8.26
C ASN A 8 -4.51 -18.60 -8.14
N ASP A 9 -4.46 -19.94 -8.20
CA ASP A 9 -5.68 -20.77 -8.12
C ASP A 9 -6.39 -20.60 -6.77
N ARG A 10 -5.60 -20.36 -5.71
CA ARG A 10 -6.13 -20.10 -4.37
C ARG A 10 -6.85 -18.76 -4.31
N LEU A 11 -6.27 -17.72 -4.91
CA LEU A 11 -6.86 -16.39 -5.00
C LEU A 11 -8.09 -16.40 -5.90
N GLU A 12 -8.03 -17.05 -7.08
CA GLU A 12 -9.16 -17.17 -7.98
C GLU A 12 -10.38 -17.77 -7.27
N LYS A 13 -10.19 -18.90 -6.59
CA LYS A 13 -11.25 -19.54 -5.82
C LYS A 13 -11.77 -18.64 -4.69
N HIS A 14 -10.90 -17.94 -4.00
CA HIS A 14 -11.26 -17.04 -2.91
C HIS A 14 -12.05 -15.84 -3.43
N PHE A 15 -11.56 -15.18 -4.47
CA PHE A 15 -12.17 -13.99 -5.04
C PHE A 15 -13.50 -14.28 -5.75
N ALA A 16 -13.71 -15.50 -6.25
CA ALA A 16 -15.02 -15.94 -6.73
C ALA A 16 -16.12 -15.79 -5.66
N GLY A 17 -15.77 -15.89 -4.37
CA GLY A 17 -16.68 -15.65 -3.26
C GLY A 17 -17.19 -14.20 -3.16
N PHE A 18 -16.51 -13.23 -3.74
CA PHE A 18 -16.92 -11.83 -3.77
C PHE A 18 -17.89 -11.47 -4.89
N ALA A 19 -18.21 -12.42 -5.80
CA ALA A 19 -19.05 -12.14 -6.98
C ALA A 19 -20.36 -11.40 -6.65
N GLY A 20 -21.03 -11.76 -5.55
CA GLY A 20 -22.26 -11.10 -5.09
C GLY A 20 -22.05 -9.71 -4.49
N GLN A 21 -20.82 -9.31 -4.19
CA GLN A 21 -20.47 -8.03 -3.56
C GLN A 21 -19.80 -7.06 -4.53
N LEU A 22 -19.42 -7.49 -5.74
CA LEU A 22 -18.65 -6.67 -6.68
C LEU A 22 -19.36 -5.37 -7.07
N SER A 23 -20.68 -5.39 -7.21
CA SER A 23 -21.46 -4.17 -7.52
C SER A 23 -21.31 -3.14 -6.39
N ASP A 24 -21.49 -3.57 -5.16
CA ASP A 24 -21.41 -2.68 -3.99
C ASP A 24 -19.99 -2.17 -3.78
N LEU A 25 -18.98 -3.02 -3.96
CA LEU A 25 -17.56 -2.63 -3.88
C LEU A 25 -17.23 -1.58 -4.95
N ARG A 26 -17.70 -1.77 -6.18
CA ARG A 26 -17.53 -0.82 -7.28
C ARG A 26 -18.20 0.53 -7.01
N ASP A 27 -19.43 0.54 -6.54
CA ASP A 27 -20.19 1.77 -6.27
C ASP A 27 -19.58 2.54 -5.09
N ARG A 28 -19.13 1.82 -4.07
CA ARG A 28 -18.40 2.44 -2.96
C ARG A 28 -17.06 2.99 -3.42
N TYR A 29 -16.28 2.24 -4.20
CA TYR A 29 -15.01 2.72 -4.72
C TYR A 29 -15.17 3.99 -5.55
N LYS A 30 -16.15 4.05 -6.46
CA LYS A 30 -16.46 5.27 -7.24
C LYS A 30 -16.78 6.47 -6.39
N THR A 31 -17.43 6.26 -5.24
CA THR A 31 -17.88 7.34 -4.36
C THR A 31 -16.81 7.77 -3.38
N GLU A 32 -16.09 6.81 -2.81
CA GLU A 32 -15.16 7.04 -1.68
C GLU A 32 -13.69 7.05 -2.10
N HIS A 33 -13.36 6.54 -3.30
CA HIS A 33 -12.00 6.22 -3.78
C HIS A 33 -11.26 5.28 -2.83
N TYR A 34 -12.01 4.59 -2.00
CA TYR A 34 -11.54 3.65 -0.98
C TYR A 34 -12.53 2.51 -0.80
N ILE A 35 -12.02 1.29 -0.70
CA ILE A 35 -12.80 0.13 -0.24
C ILE A 35 -11.91 -0.81 0.57
N GLU A 36 -12.54 -1.65 1.38
CA GLU A 36 -11.88 -2.78 2.05
C GLU A 36 -12.31 -4.10 1.41
N ILE A 37 -11.34 -5.02 1.30
CA ILE A 37 -11.52 -6.40 0.88
C ILE A 37 -11.16 -7.24 2.11
N ASP A 38 -12.14 -7.87 2.73
CA ASP A 38 -11.96 -8.60 3.98
C ASP A 38 -12.72 -9.94 3.97
N PRO A 39 -12.01 -11.08 4.16
CA PRO A 39 -10.55 -11.21 4.18
C PRO A 39 -9.92 -11.00 2.79
N PHE A 40 -8.71 -10.43 2.72
CA PHE A 40 -8.02 -10.19 1.44
C PHE A 40 -7.60 -11.49 0.75
N VAL A 41 -7.09 -12.44 1.51
CA VAL A 41 -6.65 -13.74 0.99
C VAL A 41 -7.17 -14.87 1.89
N PRO A 42 -7.13 -16.14 1.44
CA PRO A 42 -7.42 -17.28 2.31
C PRO A 42 -6.54 -17.31 3.57
N GLU A 43 -7.10 -17.79 4.68
CA GLU A 43 -6.45 -17.80 6.01
C GLU A 43 -5.05 -18.43 6.01
N ASP A 44 -4.86 -19.53 5.28
CA ASP A 44 -3.56 -20.20 5.18
C ASP A 44 -2.53 -19.40 4.38
N LEU A 45 -2.93 -18.64 3.36
CA LEU A 45 -2.05 -17.69 2.68
C LEU A 45 -1.74 -16.49 3.57
N GLN A 46 -2.72 -16.00 4.33
CA GLN A 46 -2.51 -14.93 5.33
C GLN A 46 -1.47 -15.35 6.37
N ALA A 47 -1.60 -16.56 6.94
CA ALA A 47 -0.67 -17.08 7.94
C ALA A 47 0.74 -17.30 7.39
N ALA A 48 0.84 -17.83 6.17
CA ALA A 48 2.13 -18.05 5.52
C ALA A 48 2.82 -16.73 5.14
N ALA A 49 2.07 -15.75 4.61
CA ALA A 49 2.58 -14.42 4.30
C ALA A 49 3.00 -13.66 5.57
N HIS A 50 2.27 -13.83 6.69
CA HIS A 50 2.65 -13.24 7.97
C HIS A 50 4.00 -13.79 8.45
N THR A 51 4.19 -15.11 8.37
CA THR A 51 5.46 -15.75 8.74
C THR A 51 6.61 -15.25 7.84
N GLU A 52 6.38 -15.15 6.53
CA GLU A 52 7.33 -14.60 5.57
C GLU A 52 7.70 -13.15 5.92
N LEU A 53 6.69 -12.31 6.17
CA LEU A 53 6.87 -10.89 6.45
C LEU A 53 7.65 -10.64 7.75
N GLU A 54 7.39 -11.41 8.82
CA GLU A 54 8.18 -11.31 10.07
C GLU A 54 9.65 -11.70 9.84
N ALA A 55 9.91 -12.75 9.06
CA ALA A 55 11.28 -13.14 8.70
C ALA A 55 11.98 -12.05 7.87
N LEU A 56 11.28 -11.46 6.91
CA LEU A 56 11.78 -10.36 6.09
C LEU A 56 12.13 -9.13 6.95
N PHE A 57 11.27 -8.74 7.91
CA PHE A 57 11.56 -7.65 8.83
C PHE A 57 12.75 -7.94 9.73
N ALA A 58 12.90 -9.18 10.22
CA ALA A 58 14.03 -9.56 11.03
C ALA A 58 15.37 -9.48 10.28
N ALA A 59 15.39 -9.76 8.97
CA ALA A 59 16.57 -9.80 8.16
C ALA A 59 16.92 -8.48 7.46
N ASN A 60 15.90 -7.74 7.00
CA ASN A 60 16.07 -6.69 5.99
C ASN A 60 15.54 -5.31 6.41
N ALA A 61 14.91 -5.18 7.60
CA ALA A 61 14.29 -3.92 8.00
C ALA A 61 15.29 -2.77 8.12
N ARG A 62 14.91 -1.62 7.57
CA ARG A 62 15.67 -0.36 7.69
C ARG A 62 14.82 0.71 8.34
N ARG A 63 15.36 1.32 9.38
CA ARG A 63 14.71 2.46 10.03
C ARG A 63 14.80 3.69 9.14
N ARG A 64 13.66 4.36 8.97
CA ARG A 64 13.55 5.68 8.34
C ARG A 64 13.13 6.71 9.38
N ASP A 65 13.85 7.81 9.43
CA ASP A 65 13.49 8.99 10.21
C ASP A 65 13.94 10.21 9.41
N LEU A 66 13.07 10.65 8.50
CA LEU A 66 13.37 11.72 7.57
C LEU A 66 12.13 12.56 7.23
N ILE A 67 12.38 13.71 6.64
CA ILE A 67 11.36 14.61 6.08
C ILE A 67 11.41 14.51 4.56
N VAL A 68 10.28 14.25 3.93
CA VAL A 68 10.15 14.16 2.46
C VAL A 68 9.67 15.50 1.92
N ALA A 69 10.55 16.19 1.20
CA ALA A 69 10.26 17.50 0.62
C ALA A 69 9.18 17.42 -0.48
N GLN A 70 9.21 16.36 -1.29
CA GLN A 70 8.31 16.12 -2.42
C GLN A 70 6.84 16.08 -2.01
N SER A 71 6.54 15.69 -0.78
CA SER A 71 5.19 15.68 -0.22
C SER A 71 4.89 16.88 0.71
N GLY A 72 5.63 18.00 0.57
CA GLY A 72 5.43 19.20 1.37
C GLY A 72 6.08 19.13 2.76
N ASN A 73 7.28 18.56 2.84
CA ASN A 73 8.08 18.43 4.07
C ASN A 73 7.39 17.58 5.16
N THR A 74 6.80 16.47 4.77
CA THR A 74 6.09 15.58 5.71
C THR A 74 6.99 14.46 6.26
N PRO A 75 6.78 14.03 7.53
CA PRO A 75 7.67 13.07 8.17
C PRO A 75 7.44 11.62 7.70
N ARG A 76 8.53 10.86 7.71
CA ARG A 76 8.55 9.40 7.56
C ARG A 76 9.33 8.82 8.73
N ARG A 77 8.63 8.24 9.70
CA ARG A 77 9.22 7.57 10.86
C ARG A 77 8.63 6.19 10.96
N TYR A 78 9.34 5.19 10.50
CA TYR A 78 8.95 3.78 10.51
C TYR A 78 10.12 2.90 10.07
N SER A 79 10.01 1.60 10.27
CA SER A 79 10.89 0.63 9.61
C SER A 79 10.27 0.16 8.31
N ASN A 80 11.07 -0.02 7.26
CA ASN A 80 10.60 -0.53 5.98
C ASN A 80 11.49 -1.62 5.41
N ILE A 81 10.96 -2.32 4.40
CA ILE A 81 11.69 -3.26 3.56
C ILE A 81 11.37 -2.88 2.11
N ASP A 82 12.42 -2.76 1.30
CA ASP A 82 12.30 -2.43 -0.11
C ASP A 82 11.84 -3.64 -0.96
N ARG A 83 11.42 -3.35 -2.17
CA ARG A 83 10.98 -4.34 -3.15
C ARG A 83 12.02 -5.41 -3.42
N ASP A 84 13.28 -5.04 -3.52
CA ASP A 84 14.34 -5.98 -3.91
C ASP A 84 14.58 -7.04 -2.84
N ALA A 85 14.61 -6.64 -1.57
CA ALA A 85 14.71 -7.57 -0.45
C ALA A 85 13.50 -8.52 -0.38
N ILE A 86 12.28 -7.98 -0.57
CA ILE A 86 11.05 -8.79 -0.63
C ILE A 86 11.09 -9.74 -1.83
N HIS A 87 11.60 -9.28 -2.98
CA HIS A 87 11.70 -10.11 -4.19
C HIS A 87 12.71 -11.24 -4.06
N GLN A 88 13.84 -10.98 -3.41
CA GLN A 88 14.92 -11.93 -3.24
C GLN A 88 14.58 -13.01 -2.20
N ASP A 89 14.04 -12.59 -1.05
CA ASP A 89 13.87 -13.44 0.12
C ASP A 89 12.43 -13.87 0.37
N GLY A 90 11.45 -13.23 -0.29
CA GLY A 90 10.04 -13.54 -0.21
C GLY A 90 9.57 -14.50 -1.32
N GLY A 91 8.42 -15.11 -1.09
CA GLY A 91 7.80 -16.05 -2.04
C GLY A 91 6.31 -15.76 -2.24
N ILE A 92 5.57 -15.61 -1.15
CA ILE A 92 4.10 -15.42 -1.17
C ILE A 92 3.73 -13.99 -1.54
N ILE A 93 4.37 -12.99 -0.91
CA ILE A 93 4.11 -11.57 -1.16
C ILE A 93 4.32 -11.23 -2.64
N PRO A 94 5.48 -11.55 -3.26
CA PRO A 94 5.67 -11.35 -4.69
C PRO A 94 4.73 -12.20 -5.57
N ALA A 95 4.35 -13.41 -5.13
CA ALA A 95 3.47 -14.27 -5.90
C ALA A 95 2.03 -13.72 -5.94
N ILE A 96 1.54 -13.14 -4.85
CA ILE A 96 0.23 -12.48 -4.80
C ILE A 96 0.20 -11.27 -5.75
N TYR A 97 1.24 -10.41 -5.72
CA TYR A 97 1.33 -9.27 -6.64
C TYR A 97 1.21 -9.69 -8.12
N ARG A 98 1.85 -10.80 -8.48
CA ARG A 98 1.87 -11.30 -9.87
C ARG A 98 0.67 -12.18 -10.25
N ALA A 99 -0.24 -12.46 -9.30
CA ALA A 99 -1.36 -13.36 -9.56
C ALA A 99 -2.41 -12.69 -10.47
N PRO A 100 -2.73 -13.24 -11.66
CA PRO A 100 -3.77 -12.72 -12.55
C PRO A 100 -5.11 -12.50 -11.83
N ALA A 101 -5.49 -13.39 -10.93
CA ALA A 101 -6.74 -13.28 -10.16
C ALA A 101 -6.84 -11.97 -9.36
N LEU A 102 -5.71 -11.42 -8.86
CA LEU A 102 -5.71 -10.13 -8.18
C LEU A 102 -6.04 -9.00 -9.15
N TYR A 103 -5.43 -8.99 -10.33
CA TYR A 103 -5.70 -7.98 -11.36
C TYR A 103 -7.17 -8.03 -11.80
N GLU A 104 -7.72 -9.22 -12.06
CA GLU A 104 -9.11 -9.42 -12.45
C GLU A 104 -10.10 -8.91 -11.37
N LEU A 105 -9.80 -9.15 -10.10
CA LEU A 105 -10.59 -8.61 -8.99
C LEU A 105 -10.55 -7.07 -9.00
N LEU A 106 -9.35 -6.48 -9.09
CA LEU A 106 -9.18 -5.03 -9.08
C LEU A 106 -9.87 -4.38 -10.29
N GLU A 107 -9.68 -4.91 -11.50
CA GLU A 107 -10.37 -4.44 -12.71
C GLU A 107 -11.89 -4.50 -12.57
N SER A 108 -12.41 -5.56 -11.92
CA SER A 108 -13.83 -5.69 -11.65
C SER A 108 -14.36 -4.62 -10.69
N ILE A 109 -13.53 -4.12 -9.78
CA ILE A 109 -13.88 -3.08 -8.81
C ILE A 109 -13.70 -1.69 -9.42
N VAL A 110 -12.53 -1.38 -10.00
CA VAL A 110 -12.23 -0.03 -10.50
C VAL A 110 -12.91 0.28 -11.82
N GLY A 111 -13.22 -0.75 -12.62
CA GLY A 111 -13.91 -0.63 -13.89
C GLY A 111 -13.03 -0.23 -15.08
N GLU A 112 -11.72 -0.34 -14.91
CA GLU A 112 -10.71 -0.09 -15.94
C GLU A 112 -9.54 -1.06 -15.79
N ARG A 113 -8.65 -1.12 -16.78
CA ARG A 113 -7.52 -2.03 -16.81
C ARG A 113 -6.51 -1.68 -15.73
N VAL A 114 -6.09 -2.69 -14.98
CA VAL A 114 -5.06 -2.60 -13.94
C VAL A 114 -3.76 -3.19 -14.47
N LEU A 115 -2.66 -2.46 -14.32
CA LEU A 115 -1.36 -2.83 -14.83
C LEU A 115 -0.32 -2.84 -13.70
N PRO A 116 0.75 -3.64 -13.83
CA PRO A 116 1.89 -3.49 -12.94
C PRO A 116 2.52 -2.10 -13.16
N VAL A 117 3.11 -1.55 -12.10
CA VAL A 117 3.84 -0.29 -12.21
C VAL A 117 5.09 -0.48 -13.09
N PRO A 118 5.42 0.48 -13.96
CA PRO A 118 6.61 0.37 -14.84
C PRO A 118 7.93 0.51 -14.07
N TYR A 119 7.92 1.21 -12.94
CA TYR A 119 9.08 1.37 -12.07
C TYR A 119 9.05 0.29 -10.99
N THR A 120 9.79 -0.79 -11.20
CA THR A 120 9.75 -2.01 -10.38
C THR A 120 10.01 -1.80 -8.88
N PRO A 121 10.85 -0.83 -8.40
CA PRO A 121 10.99 -0.57 -6.97
C PRO A 121 9.70 -0.20 -6.24
N GLU A 122 8.66 0.20 -6.95
CA GLU A 122 7.34 0.53 -6.38
C GLU A 122 6.32 -0.61 -6.44
N GLU A 123 6.64 -1.77 -7.04
CA GLU A 123 5.69 -2.89 -7.14
C GLU A 123 5.09 -3.27 -5.79
N TYR A 124 5.95 -3.42 -4.78
CA TYR A 124 5.56 -3.73 -3.41
C TYR A 124 6.64 -3.33 -2.41
N ILE A 125 6.20 -2.84 -1.29
CA ILE A 125 7.02 -2.47 -0.15
C ILE A 125 6.34 -2.95 1.14
N ALA A 126 7.11 -3.11 2.20
CA ALA A 126 6.55 -3.37 3.52
C ALA A 126 6.95 -2.28 4.51
N SER A 127 6.04 -1.91 5.40
CA SER A 127 6.32 -0.93 6.45
C SER A 127 5.78 -1.36 7.80
N ARG A 128 6.48 -0.93 8.87
CA ARG A 128 6.19 -1.26 10.25
C ARG A 128 6.39 -0.02 11.12
N LEU A 129 5.29 0.48 11.69
CA LEU A 129 5.30 1.46 12.75
C LEU A 129 5.33 0.69 14.06
N HIS A 130 6.22 1.06 15.02
CA HIS A 130 6.34 0.31 16.28
C HIS A 130 6.81 1.16 17.47
N GLU A 131 7.22 2.40 17.24
CA GLU A 131 7.64 3.33 18.28
C GLU A 131 6.62 4.47 18.44
N PRO A 132 6.53 5.09 19.63
CA PRO A 132 5.74 6.30 19.79
C PRO A 132 6.18 7.38 18.81
N ASN A 133 5.22 8.06 18.21
CA ASN A 133 5.39 9.04 17.12
C ASN A 133 5.85 8.47 15.77
N ASP A 134 5.90 7.15 15.61
CA ASP A 134 6.02 6.58 14.27
C ASP A 134 4.85 7.02 13.41
N VAL A 135 5.14 7.42 12.18
CA VAL A 135 4.18 8.06 11.28
C VAL A 135 4.57 7.87 9.83
N HIS A 136 3.60 7.66 8.98
CA HIS A 136 3.72 7.92 7.55
C HIS A 136 2.92 9.19 7.26
N GLY A 137 3.62 10.32 7.17
CA GLY A 137 3.02 11.65 7.05
C GLY A 137 2.23 11.83 5.75
N TRP A 138 1.53 12.95 5.62
CA TRP A 138 0.71 13.24 4.45
C TRP A 138 1.50 13.13 3.15
N HIS A 139 0.93 12.41 2.16
CA HIS A 139 1.55 12.18 0.86
C HIS A 139 0.53 11.73 -0.18
N TRP A 140 0.98 11.64 -1.40
CA TRP A 140 0.36 10.96 -2.51
C TRP A 140 1.31 9.88 -3.01
N ASP A 141 0.78 8.89 -3.70
CA ASP A 141 1.59 7.89 -4.38
C ASP A 141 1.86 8.29 -5.84
N ASP A 142 2.88 7.73 -6.41
CA ASP A 142 3.28 8.00 -7.79
C ASP A 142 2.33 7.39 -8.81
N TYR A 143 1.67 6.28 -8.48
CA TYR A 143 0.76 5.55 -9.35
C TYR A 143 -0.67 5.54 -8.80
N THR A 144 -1.63 5.26 -9.70
CA THR A 144 -3.05 5.46 -9.43
C THR A 144 -3.57 4.64 -8.27
N TRP A 145 -3.18 3.37 -8.10
CA TRP A 145 -3.76 2.51 -7.08
C TRP A 145 -2.75 1.94 -6.11
N ALA A 146 -3.11 1.97 -4.83
CA ALA A 146 -2.45 1.24 -3.76
C ALA A 146 -3.39 0.21 -3.16
N ILE A 147 -2.92 -1.05 -3.03
CA ILE A 147 -3.51 -2.07 -2.18
C ILE A 147 -2.65 -2.21 -0.95
N VAL A 148 -3.21 -1.91 0.22
CA VAL A 148 -2.50 -2.01 1.48
C VAL A 148 -3.06 -3.15 2.30
N TRP A 149 -2.29 -4.22 2.41
CA TRP A 149 -2.63 -5.43 3.15
C TRP A 149 -2.15 -5.34 4.59
N VAL A 150 -3.05 -5.58 5.56
CA VAL A 150 -2.82 -5.34 6.98
C VAL A 150 -2.48 -6.65 7.70
N PHE A 151 -1.29 -6.70 8.31
CA PHE A 151 -0.81 -7.84 9.09
C PHE A 151 -0.89 -7.60 10.60
N LYS A 152 -0.65 -6.36 11.05
CA LYS A 152 -0.85 -5.92 12.41
C LYS A 152 -1.48 -4.54 12.43
N MET A 153 -2.38 -4.31 13.36
CA MET A 153 -3.07 -3.04 13.53
C MET A 153 -3.28 -2.80 15.03
N PRO A 154 -2.79 -1.67 15.57
CA PRO A 154 -3.03 -1.31 16.97
C PRO A 154 -4.49 -0.91 17.17
N PRO A 155 -5.00 -0.82 18.41
CA PRO A 155 -6.27 -0.16 18.68
C PRO A 155 -6.31 1.28 18.15
N ALA A 156 -7.46 1.74 17.69
CA ALA A 156 -7.60 3.05 17.01
C ALA A 156 -7.14 4.24 17.90
N GLU A 157 -7.29 4.13 19.20
CA GLU A 157 -6.82 5.11 20.20
C GLU A 157 -5.29 5.19 20.29
N HIS A 158 -4.58 4.15 19.87
CA HIS A 158 -3.10 4.13 19.79
C HIS A 158 -2.57 4.74 18.47
N GLY A 159 -3.43 5.06 17.54
CA GLY A 159 -3.03 5.60 16.24
C GLY A 159 -3.07 4.54 15.11
N GLY A 160 -2.23 4.70 14.08
CA GLY A 160 -2.11 3.73 12.99
C GLY A 160 -3.25 3.75 11.97
N SER A 161 -4.35 4.49 12.20
CA SER A 161 -5.44 4.65 11.24
C SER A 161 -4.99 5.36 9.97
N LEU A 162 -5.57 4.98 8.83
CA LEU A 162 -5.49 5.75 7.60
C LEU A 162 -6.37 7.00 7.72
N GLU A 163 -5.83 8.15 7.34
CA GLU A 163 -6.58 9.36 7.06
C GLU A 163 -6.35 9.77 5.60
N TYR A 164 -7.42 10.18 4.91
CA TYR A 164 -7.29 10.61 3.51
C TYR A 164 -8.30 11.69 3.13
N ILE A 165 -7.94 12.47 2.11
CA ILE A 165 -8.77 13.45 1.43
C ILE A 165 -8.82 13.02 -0.03
N LYS A 166 -10.00 12.62 -0.52
CA LYS A 166 -10.18 12.24 -1.91
C LYS A 166 -10.23 13.46 -2.82
N ASP A 167 -10.03 13.27 -4.11
CA ASP A 167 -10.09 14.34 -5.12
C ASP A 167 -9.14 15.51 -4.81
N ALA A 168 -7.98 15.19 -4.26
CA ALA A 168 -6.93 16.13 -3.88
C ALA A 168 -5.66 15.85 -4.72
N PRO A 169 -5.63 16.24 -6.00
CA PRO A 169 -4.53 15.92 -6.90
C PRO A 169 -3.20 16.52 -6.40
N TRP A 170 -2.12 15.81 -6.66
CA TRP A 170 -0.79 16.23 -6.26
C TRP A 170 -0.26 17.36 -7.15
N ASP A 171 -0.12 18.55 -6.59
CA ASP A 171 0.70 19.63 -7.16
C ASP A 171 2.18 19.36 -6.80
N ARG A 172 2.93 18.76 -7.71
CA ARG A 172 4.32 18.36 -7.48
C ARG A 172 5.28 19.55 -7.37
N GLU A 173 4.94 20.70 -7.97
CA GLU A 173 5.77 21.92 -7.89
C GLU A 173 5.57 22.65 -6.58
N ASN A 174 4.35 22.57 -6.01
CA ASN A 174 4.00 23.28 -4.79
C ASN A 174 3.06 22.46 -3.89
N PRO A 175 3.49 21.32 -3.37
CA PRO A 175 2.66 20.49 -2.52
C PRO A 175 2.33 21.21 -1.20
N GLN A 176 1.04 21.37 -0.92
CA GLN A 176 0.53 22.07 0.27
C GLN A 176 -0.44 21.17 1.04
N PRO A 177 0.03 20.06 1.63
CA PRO A 177 -0.84 19.09 2.30
C PRO A 177 -1.62 19.72 3.45
N GLU A 178 -1.02 20.58 4.25
CA GLU A 178 -1.68 21.22 5.39
C GLU A 178 -2.84 22.12 4.96
N LYS A 179 -2.73 22.80 3.82
CA LYS A 179 -3.80 23.62 3.27
C LYS A 179 -4.97 22.77 2.81
N LEU A 180 -4.70 21.64 2.15
CA LEU A 180 -5.74 20.69 1.73
C LEU A 180 -6.45 20.09 2.95
N VAL A 181 -5.70 19.71 3.98
CA VAL A 181 -6.25 19.22 5.26
C VAL A 181 -7.16 20.25 5.92
N ALA A 182 -6.81 21.54 5.87
CA ALA A 182 -7.63 22.61 6.44
C ALA A 182 -8.91 22.89 5.63
N GLN A 183 -8.97 22.52 4.36
CA GLN A 183 -10.08 22.84 3.44
C GLN A 183 -11.08 21.69 3.23
N GLY A 184 -10.66 20.46 3.37
CA GLY A 184 -11.45 19.30 3.00
C GLY A 184 -11.94 18.46 4.17
N PRO A 185 -12.96 17.61 3.94
CA PRO A 185 -13.27 16.55 4.89
C PRO A 185 -12.14 15.53 4.89
N VAL A 186 -11.60 15.25 6.07
CA VAL A 186 -10.66 14.16 6.28
C VAL A 186 -11.44 12.90 6.64
N TRP A 187 -11.31 11.89 5.81
CA TRP A 187 -11.90 10.57 6.06
C TRP A 187 -10.91 9.73 6.88
N THR A 188 -11.43 9.04 7.88
CA THR A 188 -10.63 8.13 8.70
C THR A 188 -11.10 6.69 8.51
N ARG A 189 -10.16 5.76 8.32
CA ARG A 189 -10.40 4.32 8.22
C ARG A 189 -9.46 3.56 9.14
N HIS A 190 -9.96 2.48 9.72
CA HIS A 190 -9.19 1.63 10.62
C HIS A 190 -9.41 0.16 10.22
N PRO A 191 -8.77 -0.30 9.12
CA PRO A 191 -8.97 -1.65 8.59
C PRO A 191 -8.48 -2.72 9.57
N GLY A 192 -9.19 -3.86 9.59
CA GLY A 192 -8.83 -5.01 10.42
C GLY A 192 -7.58 -5.74 9.95
N VAL A 193 -7.01 -6.57 10.83
CA VAL A 193 -5.95 -7.51 10.47
C VAL A 193 -6.49 -8.56 9.50
N GLY A 194 -5.77 -8.84 8.42
CA GLY A 194 -6.18 -9.75 7.34
C GLY A 194 -6.95 -9.06 6.21
N ALA A 195 -7.48 -7.86 6.45
CA ALA A 195 -8.06 -7.05 5.39
C ALA A 195 -6.99 -6.39 4.52
N ALA A 196 -7.35 -6.08 3.28
CA ALA A 196 -6.63 -5.08 2.48
C ALA A 196 -7.57 -3.96 2.09
N TYR A 197 -7.04 -2.77 1.92
CA TYR A 197 -7.80 -1.67 1.34
C TYR A 197 -7.21 -1.20 0.01
N LEU A 198 -8.10 -0.92 -0.93
CA LEU A 198 -7.77 -0.27 -2.19
C LEU A 198 -8.01 1.23 -2.05
N LEU A 199 -7.00 2.03 -2.38
CA LEU A 199 -7.06 3.48 -2.39
C LEU A 199 -6.70 4.01 -3.78
N LYS A 200 -7.39 5.03 -4.27
CA LYS A 200 -6.95 5.81 -5.42
C LYS A 200 -5.87 6.80 -4.97
N ALA A 201 -4.63 6.33 -4.87
CA ALA A 201 -3.56 6.95 -4.09
C ALA A 201 -2.89 8.14 -4.78
N ASP A 202 -2.97 8.26 -6.11
CA ASP A 202 -2.42 9.36 -6.91
C ASP A 202 -3.15 10.70 -6.68
N THR A 203 -4.44 10.62 -6.38
CA THR A 203 -5.34 11.78 -6.19
C THR A 203 -6.00 11.82 -4.82
N ALA A 204 -5.61 10.93 -3.93
CA ALA A 204 -5.97 10.98 -2.52
C ALA A 204 -4.76 11.42 -1.68
N LEU A 205 -4.78 12.63 -1.14
CA LEU A 205 -3.83 13.01 -0.11
C LEU A 205 -4.07 12.16 1.13
N HIS A 206 -3.09 11.36 1.56
CA HIS A 206 -3.32 10.41 2.64
C HIS A 206 -2.14 10.30 3.61
N ARG A 207 -2.41 9.78 4.80
CA ARG A 207 -1.40 9.50 5.84
C ARG A 207 -1.80 8.34 6.72
N VAL A 208 -0.82 7.80 7.44
CA VAL A 208 -1.06 6.98 8.64
C VAL A 208 -0.90 7.86 9.87
N LYS A 209 -1.92 7.87 10.74
CA LYS A 209 -1.86 8.61 12.01
C LYS A 209 -0.67 8.17 12.86
N PRO A 210 0.02 9.12 13.52
CA PRO A 210 1.10 8.78 14.43
C PRO A 210 0.65 7.78 15.50
N LEU A 211 1.55 6.87 15.88
CA LEU A 211 1.35 6.07 17.09
C LEU A 211 1.51 6.97 18.33
N SER A 212 0.55 6.90 19.24
CA SER A 212 0.58 7.64 20.51
C SER A 212 1.38 6.92 21.60
N VAL A 213 1.52 5.61 21.45
CA VAL A 213 2.25 4.71 22.35
C VAL A 213 3.06 3.69 21.54
N ALA A 214 3.94 2.93 22.19
CA ALA A 214 4.58 1.79 21.59
C ALA A 214 3.53 0.70 21.32
N ASP A 215 3.24 0.49 20.03
CA ASP A 215 2.30 -0.52 19.52
C ASP A 215 2.67 -0.80 18.06
N GLU A 216 2.02 -1.75 17.41
CA GLU A 216 2.50 -2.22 16.11
C GLU A 216 1.45 -2.11 15.00
N ARG A 217 1.82 -1.41 13.93
CA ARG A 217 1.14 -1.49 12.63
C ARG A 217 2.09 -2.04 11.59
N MET A 218 1.74 -3.16 10.96
CA MET A 218 2.57 -3.82 9.95
C MET A 218 1.75 -4.09 8.69
N ILE A 219 2.26 -3.65 7.54
CA ILE A 219 1.56 -3.77 6.25
C ILE A 219 2.51 -4.15 5.11
N VAL A 220 1.91 -4.67 4.04
CA VAL A 220 2.47 -4.68 2.69
C VAL A 220 1.63 -3.75 1.82
N CYS A 221 2.28 -2.88 1.06
CA CYS A 221 1.65 -2.03 0.06
C CYS A 221 2.03 -2.54 -1.32
N TYR A 222 1.05 -2.78 -2.18
CA TYR A 222 1.18 -3.08 -3.60
C TYR A 222 0.74 -1.87 -4.40
N SER A 223 1.52 -1.44 -5.38
CA SER A 223 1.18 -0.34 -6.29
C SER A 223 0.80 -0.87 -7.67
N PHE A 224 -0.23 -0.26 -8.26
CA PHE A 224 -0.70 -0.61 -9.59
C PHE A 224 -0.93 0.64 -10.43
N ALA A 225 -0.76 0.50 -11.74
CA ALA A 225 -0.83 1.57 -12.71
C ALA A 225 -2.05 1.46 -13.63
N THR A 226 -2.46 2.59 -14.21
CA THR A 226 -3.36 2.70 -15.35
C THR A 226 -2.58 2.74 -16.66
N GLU A 227 -3.28 2.64 -17.81
CA GLU A 227 -2.66 2.95 -19.11
C GLU A 227 -2.20 4.42 -19.18
N ALA A 228 -2.90 5.34 -18.51
CA ALA A 228 -2.51 6.75 -18.44
C ALA A 228 -1.20 6.95 -17.64
N ASP A 229 -1.00 6.17 -16.57
CA ASP A 229 0.25 6.20 -15.81
C ASP A 229 1.46 5.81 -16.66
N LEU A 230 1.30 4.87 -17.59
CA LEU A 230 2.38 4.45 -18.49
C LEU A 230 2.76 5.53 -19.53
N GLN A 231 1.89 6.50 -19.76
CA GLN A 231 2.10 7.56 -20.76
C GLN A 231 2.64 8.86 -20.16
N ARG A 232 2.64 9.00 -18.84
CA ARG A 232 3.12 10.21 -18.16
C ARG A 232 4.51 9.99 -17.55
N PRO A 233 5.38 11.00 -17.58
CA PRO A 233 6.62 10.93 -16.80
C PRO A 233 6.28 10.90 -15.31
N VAL A 234 6.94 10.01 -14.56
CA VAL A 234 6.86 9.94 -13.10
C VAL A 234 8.22 10.33 -12.54
N ASP A 235 8.20 11.22 -11.55
CA ASP A 235 9.38 11.61 -10.79
C ASP A 235 9.49 10.69 -9.57
N HIS A 236 10.50 9.82 -9.58
CA HIS A 236 10.75 8.86 -8.49
C HIS A 236 11.58 9.44 -7.33
N SER A 237 11.68 10.76 -7.20
CA SER A 237 12.49 11.40 -6.16
C SER A 237 12.04 11.07 -4.73
N SER A 238 10.75 10.78 -4.52
CA SER A 238 10.24 10.26 -3.25
C SER A 238 10.82 8.89 -2.93
N MET A 239 10.88 8.00 -3.93
CA MET A 239 11.48 6.67 -3.81
C MET A 239 12.98 6.74 -3.61
N ALA A 240 13.67 7.62 -4.33
CA ALA A 240 15.10 7.88 -4.12
C ALA A 240 15.42 8.30 -2.68
N ALA A 241 14.59 9.14 -2.09
CA ALA A 241 14.73 9.56 -0.70
C ALA A 241 14.45 8.44 0.32
N LEU A 242 13.42 7.61 0.06
CA LEU A 242 12.98 6.55 0.97
C LEU A 242 13.76 5.25 0.82
N TYR A 243 14.19 4.93 -0.40
CA TYR A 243 14.85 3.65 -0.77
C TYR A 243 16.08 3.90 -1.66
N PRO A 244 17.06 4.70 -1.21
CA PRO A 244 18.18 5.13 -2.07
C PRO A 244 18.96 3.96 -2.66
N GLU A 245 19.09 2.85 -1.93
CA GLU A 245 19.85 1.70 -2.40
C GLU A 245 19.10 0.90 -3.47
N SER A 246 17.77 0.80 -3.36
CA SER A 246 16.93 0.19 -4.40
C SER A 246 16.86 1.10 -5.62
N HIS A 247 16.64 2.40 -5.42
CA HIS A 247 16.58 3.37 -6.50
C HIS A 247 17.85 3.34 -7.35
N ALA A 248 19.04 3.41 -6.74
CA ALA A 248 20.32 3.39 -7.44
C ALA A 248 20.58 2.13 -8.29
N ARG A 249 19.91 1.01 -8.01
CA ARG A 249 20.01 -0.23 -8.82
C ARG A 249 19.12 -0.22 -10.05
N HIS A 250 18.18 0.72 -10.15
CA HIS A 250 17.16 0.79 -11.20
C HIS A 250 17.18 2.11 -11.99
N GLU A 251 18.23 2.94 -11.82
CA GLU A 251 18.41 4.19 -12.56
C GLU A 251 18.96 4.02 -13.99
N ASP A 252 19.23 2.78 -14.46
CA ASP A 252 19.82 2.48 -15.78
C ASP A 252 18.76 2.24 -16.88
#